data_5ee1134fdcadb59ece2844f8ef31aeea
#
_entry.id   5ee1134fdcadb59ece2844f8ef31aeea
#
_cell.length_a   1.000
_cell.length_b   1.000
_cell.length_c   1.000
_cell.angle_alpha   90.00
_cell.angle_beta   90.00
_cell.angle_gamma   90.00
#
_symmetry.space_group_name_H-M   'P 1'
#
loop_
_entity.id
_entity.type
_entity.pdbx_description
1 polymer ?
#
loop_
_entity_poly.entity_id
_entity_poly.type
_entity_poly.pdbx_seq_one_letter_code
_entity_poly.pdbx_strand_id
1 'polypeptide(L)'
;MISVAMTTFNGEKYIEKQIESILNQSLSVDEIIICDDGSTDNTIELMKKYNVQIIQNKKNLGYKLNFKKAMEKCKGDYIFLCDQDDIWKKDKVKEMISIMEKNRNIHVLASSFEYIDENDTLIKF
;
A
#
# COMPACT_ATOMS: atom_id res chain seq x y z
N MET A 1 -8.63 -3.99 13.67
CA MET A 1 -7.71 -4.61 12.68
C MET A 1 -7.45 -3.63 11.54
N ILE A 2 -6.19 -3.53 11.11
CA ILE A 2 -5.74 -2.59 10.09
C ILE A 2 -5.23 -3.37 8.87
N SER A 3 -5.85 -3.14 7.73
CA SER A 3 -5.47 -3.75 6.46
C SER A 3 -4.83 -2.73 5.52
N VAL A 4 -3.92 -3.19 4.67
CA VAL A 4 -3.41 -2.44 3.53
C VAL A 4 -3.84 -3.14 2.26
N ALA A 5 -4.52 -2.43 1.38
CA ALA A 5 -4.89 -2.87 0.05
C ALA A 5 -3.92 -2.23 -0.96
N MET A 6 -3.10 -3.06 -1.58
CA MET A 6 -2.08 -2.61 -2.54
C MET A 6 -2.35 -3.19 -3.92
N THR A 7 -2.05 -2.40 -4.94
CA THR A 7 -2.04 -2.87 -6.32
C THR A 7 -0.64 -2.80 -6.90
N THR A 8 -0.29 -3.76 -7.75
CA THR A 8 1.00 -3.80 -8.42
C THR A 8 0.85 -4.11 -9.90
N PHE A 9 1.71 -3.53 -10.69
CA PHE A 9 1.90 -3.86 -12.11
C PHE A 9 3.29 -3.38 -12.55
N ASN A 10 4.20 -4.31 -12.82
CA ASN A 10 5.57 -4.01 -13.25
C ASN A 10 6.27 -2.98 -12.34
N GLY A 11 6.26 -3.23 -11.03
CA GLY A 11 6.77 -2.34 -10.01
C GLY A 11 8.11 -2.76 -9.40
N GLU A 12 8.89 -3.61 -10.06
CA GLU A 12 10.14 -4.17 -9.50
C GLU A 12 11.10 -3.13 -8.96
N LYS A 13 11.11 -1.93 -9.56
CA LYS A 13 12.05 -0.86 -9.18
C LYS A 13 11.79 -0.30 -7.78
N TYR A 14 10.52 -0.26 -7.33
CA TYR A 14 10.13 0.43 -6.10
C TYR A 14 9.44 -0.43 -5.07
N ILE A 15 8.99 -1.63 -5.45
CA ILE A 15 8.08 -2.43 -4.62
C ILE A 15 8.66 -2.81 -3.25
N GLU A 16 9.95 -3.13 -3.18
CA GLU A 16 10.57 -3.54 -1.92
C GLU A 16 10.58 -2.39 -0.91
N LYS A 17 10.99 -1.19 -1.32
CA LYS A 17 10.98 -0.01 -0.44
C LYS A 17 9.58 0.35 0.03
N GLN A 18 8.59 0.21 -0.85
CA GLN A 18 7.19 0.45 -0.50
C GLN A 18 6.74 -0.51 0.59
N ILE A 19 6.94 -1.82 0.40
CA ILE A 19 6.52 -2.83 1.38
C ILE A 19 7.27 -2.64 2.71
N GLU A 20 8.57 -2.41 2.66
CA GLU A 20 9.37 -2.17 3.86
C GLU A 20 8.87 -0.96 4.64
N SER A 21 8.48 0.12 3.96
CA SER A 21 7.92 1.31 4.63
C SER A 21 6.61 1.02 5.35
N ILE A 22 5.81 0.08 4.84
CA ILE A 22 4.57 -0.36 5.50
C ILE A 22 4.89 -1.26 6.69
N LEU A 23 5.80 -2.20 6.52
CA LEU A 23 6.17 -3.14 7.58
C LEU A 23 6.88 -2.46 8.76
N ASN A 24 7.53 -1.33 8.52
CA ASN A 24 8.28 -0.57 9.53
C ASN A 24 7.46 0.57 10.18
N GLN A 25 6.15 0.58 10.02
CA GLN A 25 5.30 1.58 10.68
C GLN A 25 5.37 1.47 12.21
N SER A 26 5.31 2.62 12.89
CA SER A 26 5.31 2.66 14.37
C SER A 26 4.06 2.00 14.96
N LEU A 27 2.92 2.10 14.29
CA LEU A 27 1.75 1.28 14.56
C LEU A 27 1.66 0.22 13.46
N SER A 28 1.84 -1.04 13.83
CA SER A 28 1.86 -2.15 12.87
C SER A 28 0.53 -2.35 12.18
N VAL A 29 0.56 -2.66 10.89
CA VAL A 29 -0.61 -3.15 10.16
C VAL A 29 -0.76 -4.65 10.38
N ASP A 30 -1.99 -5.14 10.30
CA ASP A 30 -2.28 -6.56 10.58
C ASP A 30 -2.19 -7.44 9.33
N GLU A 31 -2.48 -6.87 8.18
CA GLU A 31 -2.37 -7.60 6.91
C GLU A 31 -2.06 -6.65 5.75
N ILE A 32 -1.37 -7.18 4.75
CA ILE A 32 -1.13 -6.52 3.47
C ILE A 32 -1.65 -7.43 2.37
N ILE A 33 -2.69 -6.98 1.68
CA ILE A 33 -3.30 -7.69 0.56
C ILE A 33 -2.86 -7.00 -0.74
N ILE A 34 -2.18 -7.74 -1.60
CA ILE A 34 -1.65 -7.21 -2.86
C ILE A 34 -2.34 -7.91 -4.02
N CYS A 35 -2.97 -7.15 -4.89
CA CYS A 35 -3.49 -7.65 -6.15
C CYS A 35 -2.56 -7.21 -7.28
N ASP A 36 -1.92 -8.18 -7.91
CA ASP A 36 -1.03 -7.96 -9.03
C ASP A 36 -1.78 -8.08 -10.35
N ASP A 37 -1.64 -7.08 -11.19
CA ASP A 37 -2.41 -6.95 -12.42
C ASP A 37 -1.70 -7.52 -13.66
N GLY A 38 -0.92 -8.57 -13.46
CA GLY A 38 -0.25 -9.29 -14.53
C GLY A 38 1.18 -8.83 -14.79
N SER A 39 1.96 -8.57 -13.74
CA SER A 39 3.39 -8.20 -13.88
C SER A 39 4.18 -9.22 -14.67
N THR A 40 5.01 -8.74 -15.56
CA THR A 40 5.93 -9.54 -16.39
C THR A 40 7.39 -9.41 -15.96
N ASP A 41 7.68 -8.49 -15.06
CA ASP A 41 9.01 -8.29 -14.47
C ASP A 41 9.18 -9.11 -13.17
N ASN A 42 10.14 -8.77 -12.33
CA ASN A 42 10.43 -9.48 -11.09
C ASN A 42 9.54 -9.06 -9.90
N THR A 43 8.48 -8.29 -10.10
CA THR A 43 7.61 -7.79 -9.02
C THR A 43 7.12 -8.91 -8.11
N ILE A 44 6.57 -9.97 -8.67
CA ILE A 44 6.04 -11.11 -7.90
C ILE A 44 7.12 -11.77 -7.06
N GLU A 45 8.28 -12.06 -7.66
CA GLU A 45 9.38 -12.72 -6.95
C GLU A 45 9.92 -11.87 -5.79
N LEU A 46 9.98 -10.54 -5.98
CA LEU A 46 10.41 -9.62 -4.93
C LEU A 46 9.41 -9.58 -3.78
N MET A 47 8.10 -9.58 -4.07
CA MET A 47 7.05 -9.55 -3.04
C MET A 47 7.00 -10.82 -2.21
N LYS A 48 7.35 -11.97 -2.77
CA LYS A 48 7.36 -13.27 -2.07
C LYS A 48 8.32 -13.33 -0.88
N LYS A 49 9.29 -12.42 -0.82
CA LYS A 49 10.22 -12.32 0.30
C LYS A 49 9.57 -11.81 1.60
N TYR A 50 8.40 -11.21 1.50
CA TYR A 50 7.73 -10.54 2.62
C TYR A 50 6.48 -11.30 3.06
N ASN A 51 6.07 -11.06 4.29
CA ASN A 51 4.83 -11.63 4.82
C ASN A 51 3.62 -10.84 4.32
N VAL A 52 3.26 -11.05 3.06
CA VAL A 52 2.14 -10.40 2.38
C VAL A 52 1.30 -11.43 1.65
N GLN A 53 0.02 -11.15 1.45
CA GLN A 53 -0.85 -12.00 0.65
C GLN A 53 -0.89 -11.46 -0.79
N ILE A 54 -0.47 -12.28 -1.75
CA ILE A 54 -0.40 -11.91 -3.17
C ILE A 54 -1.51 -12.62 -3.93
N ILE A 55 -2.30 -11.85 -4.67
CA ILE A 55 -3.33 -12.34 -5.59
C ILE A 55 -2.93 -11.93 -6.99
N GLN A 56 -2.65 -12.89 -7.86
CA GLN A 56 -2.28 -12.65 -9.25
C GLN A 56 -3.52 -12.70 -10.13
N ASN A 57 -3.82 -11.60 -10.83
CA ASN A 57 -4.94 -11.57 -11.76
C ASN A 57 -4.59 -12.35 -13.04
N LYS A 58 -5.53 -13.13 -13.54
CA LYS A 58 -5.35 -13.89 -14.79
C LYS A 58 -5.30 -13.00 -16.02
N LYS A 59 -5.90 -11.81 -15.94
CA LYS A 59 -5.88 -10.78 -16.98
C LYS A 59 -5.81 -9.41 -16.33
N ASN A 60 -5.32 -8.43 -17.06
CA ASN A 60 -5.24 -7.04 -16.59
C ASN A 60 -6.64 -6.47 -16.36
N LEU A 61 -6.92 -6.00 -15.15
CA LEU A 61 -8.21 -5.41 -14.77
C LEU A 61 -8.22 -3.88 -14.86
N GLY A 62 -7.05 -3.25 -14.88
CA GLY A 62 -6.89 -1.82 -14.68
C GLY A 62 -6.88 -1.46 -13.19
N TYR A 63 -6.30 -0.32 -12.85
CA TYR A 63 -6.02 0.05 -11.45
C TYR A 63 -7.29 0.17 -10.58
N LYS A 64 -8.40 0.67 -11.12
CA LYS A 64 -9.65 0.85 -10.34
C LYS A 64 -10.24 -0.48 -9.89
N LEU A 65 -10.41 -1.42 -10.81
CA LEU A 65 -10.96 -2.74 -10.50
C LEU A 65 -9.98 -3.54 -9.65
N ASN A 66 -8.68 -3.35 -9.85
CA ASN A 66 -7.66 -4.03 -9.08
C ASN A 66 -7.66 -3.55 -7.62
N PHE A 67 -7.76 -2.24 -7.36
CA PHE A 67 -7.93 -1.70 -6.02
C PHE A 67 -9.22 -2.21 -5.35
N LYS A 68 -10.33 -2.21 -6.09
CA LYS A 68 -11.60 -2.74 -5.58
C LYS A 68 -11.42 -4.20 -5.12
N LYS A 69 -10.78 -5.01 -5.95
CA LYS A 69 -10.52 -6.42 -5.62
C LYS A 69 -9.67 -6.57 -4.36
N ALA A 70 -8.61 -5.78 -4.24
CA ALA A 70 -7.75 -5.80 -3.05
C ALA A 70 -8.52 -5.40 -1.80
N MET A 71 -9.32 -4.34 -1.86
CA MET A 71 -10.15 -3.87 -0.75
C MET A 71 -11.15 -4.92 -0.29
N GLU A 72 -11.81 -5.61 -1.23
CA GLU A 72 -12.79 -6.66 -0.94
C GLU A 72 -12.18 -7.87 -0.22
N LYS A 73 -10.87 -8.07 -0.34
CA LYS A 73 -10.14 -9.14 0.34
C LYS A 73 -9.65 -8.75 1.74
N CYS A 74 -9.67 -7.46 2.05
CA CYS A 74 -9.26 -6.96 3.36
C CYS A 74 -10.29 -7.28 4.43
N LYS A 75 -9.81 -7.62 5.62
CA LYS A 75 -10.64 -7.97 6.79
C LYS A 75 -10.64 -6.91 7.87
N GLY A 76 -9.80 -5.89 7.75
CA GLY A 76 -9.65 -4.86 8.76
C GLY A 76 -10.81 -3.88 8.84
N ASP A 77 -10.93 -3.26 9.98
CA ASP A 77 -11.88 -2.16 10.21
C ASP A 77 -11.44 -0.89 9.51
N TYR A 78 -10.12 -0.73 9.36
CA TYR A 78 -9.49 0.35 8.61
C TYR A 78 -8.73 -0.24 7.44
N ILE A 79 -8.91 0.33 6.26
CA ILE A 79 -8.24 -0.08 5.04
C ILE A 79 -7.45 1.08 4.49
N PHE A 80 -6.13 0.91 4.40
CA PHE A 80 -5.24 1.86 3.75
C PHE A 80 -5.05 1.46 2.29
N LEU A 81 -5.26 2.39 1.38
CA LEU A 81 -4.95 2.18 -0.03
C LEU A 81 -3.49 2.53 -0.29
N CYS A 82 -2.79 1.69 -1.02
CA CYS A 82 -1.37 1.85 -1.30
C CYS A 82 -1.05 1.51 -2.75
N ASP A 83 -0.36 2.40 -3.43
CA ASP A 83 0.24 2.09 -4.73
C ASP A 83 1.61 1.41 -4.52
N GLN A 84 2.32 1.10 -5.60
CA GLN A 84 3.56 0.31 -5.54
C GLN A 84 4.85 1.12 -5.43
N ASP A 85 4.79 2.44 -5.59
CA ASP A 85 5.94 3.33 -5.81
C ASP A 85 6.03 4.51 -4.87
N ASP A 86 5.38 4.42 -3.71
CA ASP A 86 5.46 5.42 -2.67
C ASP A 86 6.33 4.92 -1.50
N ILE A 87 6.67 5.80 -0.59
CA ILE A 87 7.29 5.47 0.69
C ILE A 87 6.46 6.13 1.79
N TRP A 88 5.99 5.32 2.74
CA TRP A 88 5.23 5.82 3.86
C TRP A 88 6.15 6.34 4.97
N LYS A 89 5.85 7.52 5.49
CA LYS A 89 6.51 8.02 6.70
C LYS A 89 6.18 7.11 7.88
N LYS A 90 7.11 6.98 8.80
CA LYS A 90 7.07 5.99 9.91
C LYS A 90 5.79 6.03 10.74
N ASP A 91 5.22 7.20 10.98
CA ASP A 91 4.04 7.38 11.83
C ASP A 91 2.72 7.57 11.05
N LYS A 92 2.73 7.33 9.74
CA LYS A 92 1.54 7.54 8.89
C LYS A 92 0.32 6.79 9.41
N VAL A 93 0.45 5.50 9.65
CA VAL A 93 -0.67 4.67 10.11
C VAL A 93 -1.16 5.14 11.46
N LYS A 94 -0.26 5.35 12.40
CA LYS A 94 -0.58 5.81 13.76
C LYS A 94 -1.34 7.14 13.75
N GLU A 95 -0.85 8.11 13.00
CA GLU A 95 -1.47 9.44 12.92
C GLU A 95 -2.85 9.39 12.26
N MET A 96 -2.99 8.66 11.17
CA MET A 96 -4.27 8.55 10.46
C MET A 96 -5.32 7.79 11.26
N ILE A 97 -4.94 6.69 11.92
CA ILE A 97 -5.84 5.96 12.81
C ILE A 97 -6.29 6.83 13.97
N SER A 98 -5.38 7.60 14.58
CA SER A 98 -5.72 8.52 15.67
C SER A 98 -6.79 9.54 15.24
N ILE A 99 -6.65 10.10 14.05
CA ILE A 99 -7.64 11.06 13.51
C ILE A 99 -9.00 10.39 13.28
N MET A 100 -9.00 9.19 12.69
CA MET A 100 -10.23 8.44 12.42
C MET A 100 -10.96 8.04 13.71
N GLU A 101 -10.23 7.65 14.74
CA GLU A 101 -10.83 7.26 16.04
C GLU A 101 -11.42 8.45 16.78
N LYS A 102 -10.84 9.64 16.67
CA LYS A 102 -11.34 10.87 17.29
C LYS A 102 -12.51 11.49 16.54
N ASN A 103 -12.71 11.11 15.29
CA ASN A 103 -13.71 11.72 14.40
C ASN A 103 -14.55 10.62 13.73
N ARG A 104 -15.42 9.98 14.50
CA ARG A 104 -16.21 8.80 14.05
C ARG A 104 -17.12 9.06 12.84
N ASN A 105 -17.37 10.32 12.50
CA ASN A 105 -18.15 10.68 11.31
C ASN A 105 -17.34 10.70 10.01
N ILE A 106 -16.01 10.58 10.10
CA ILE A 106 -15.13 10.51 8.93
C ILE A 106 -15.11 9.08 8.42
N HIS A 107 -15.46 8.90 7.16
CA HIS A 107 -15.42 7.59 6.50
C HIS A 107 -14.20 7.43 5.59
N VAL A 108 -13.67 8.55 5.08
CA VAL A 108 -12.48 8.57 4.22
C VAL A 108 -11.55 9.68 4.69
N LEU A 109 -10.29 9.36 4.84
CA LEU A 109 -9.23 10.30 5.21
C LEU A 109 -8.09 10.23 4.20
N ALA A 110 -7.66 11.37 3.72
CA ALA A 110 -6.50 11.47 2.83
C ALA A 110 -5.40 12.30 3.48
N SER A 111 -4.16 11.94 3.24
CA SER A 111 -3.00 12.69 3.70
C SER A 111 -2.37 13.48 2.55
N SER A 112 -1.66 14.55 2.89
CA SER A 112 -0.76 15.22 1.95
C SER A 112 0.47 14.34 1.68
N PHE A 113 1.23 14.71 0.67
CA PHE A 113 2.44 13.99 0.28
C PHE A 113 3.54 14.97 -0.12
N GLU A 114 4.76 14.45 -0.14
CA GLU A 114 5.93 15.15 -0.62
C GLU A 114 6.49 14.40 -1.82
N TYR A 115 7.11 15.11 -2.75
CA TYR A 115 7.76 14.48 -3.90
C TYR A 115 9.20 14.13 -3.54
N ILE A 116 9.62 12.93 -3.90
CA ILE A 116 11.00 12.45 -3.79
C ILE A 116 11.48 11.95 -5.16
N ASP A 117 12.79 12.04 -5.39
CA ASP A 117 13.40 11.47 -6.59
C ASP A 117 13.70 9.97 -6.43
N GLU A 118 14.31 9.37 -7.44
CA GLU A 118 14.66 7.95 -7.42
C GLU A 118 15.68 7.55 -6.34
N ASN A 119 16.36 8.53 -5.74
CA ASN A 119 17.29 8.34 -4.63
C ASN A 119 16.67 8.69 -3.27
N ASP A 120 15.34 8.83 -3.22
CA ASP A 120 14.57 9.21 -2.03
C ASP A 120 14.88 10.62 -1.51
N THR A 121 15.46 11.46 -2.35
CA THR A 121 15.76 12.86 -2.02
C THR A 121 14.55 13.74 -2.26
N LEU A 122 14.22 14.58 -1.26
CA LEU A 122 13.09 15.50 -1.34
C LEU A 122 13.25 16.47 -2.50
N ILE A 123 12.23 16.53 -3.36
CA ILE A 123 12.15 17.51 -4.44
C ILE A 123 11.34 18.71 -3.96
N LYS A 124 11.95 19.90 -4.07
CA LYS A 124 11.28 21.16 -3.73
C LYS A 124 10.89 21.88 -5.03
N PHE A 125 9.66 22.32 -5.10
CA PHE A 125 9.15 23.14 -6.21
C PHE A 125 9.10 24.60 -5.84
#